data_1e051574ac776bc696823c7396247840
#
_entry.id   1e051574ac776bc696823c7396247840
#
_cell.length_a   1.000
_cell.length_b   1.000
_cell.length_c   1.000
_cell.angle_alpha   90.00
_cell.angle_beta   90.00
_cell.angle_gamma   90.00
#
_symmetry.space_group_name_H-M   'P 1'
#
loop_
_entity.id
_entity.type
_entity.pdbx_description
1 polymer ?
#
loop_
_entity_poly.entity_id
_entity_poly.type
_entity_poly.pdbx_seq_one_letter_code
_entity_poly.pdbx_strand_id
1 'polypeptide(L)'
;MDKVHPQTSQAGYNPDNLLDAMLEKLKLKNDAALSRALAIAPPIISKIRHRKMVVGAALLIRMHEITHISIKELRALMGDRRPIFC
;
A
#
# COMPACT_ATOMS: atom_id res chain seq x y z
N MET A 1 -1.41 -1.53 26.02
CA MET A 1 -1.75 -1.14 25.65
C MET A 1 -2.13 -0.94 25.32
N ASP A 2 -2.07 -0.95 25.05
CA ASP A 2 -2.51 -0.60 24.56
C ASP A 2 -2.88 -0.58 23.99
N LYS A 3 -2.86 -0.61 23.81
CA LYS A 3 -3.20 -0.35 23.24
C LYS A 3 -3.78 -0.43 22.48
N VAL A 4 -3.77 -0.71 22.15
CA VAL A 4 -4.30 -0.69 21.35
C VAL A 4 -4.97 -0.57 20.70
N HIS A 5 -5.12 -0.38 20.09
CA HIS A 5 -5.71 -0.03 19.42
C HIS A 5 -6.35 -0.48 18.61
N PRO A 6 -6.89 -0.10 18.20
CA PRO A 6 -8.03 -0.68 17.56
C PRO A 6 -7.84 -0.97 16.14
N GLN A 7 -7.43 -0.04 15.42
CA GLN A 7 -7.05 -0.33 14.06
C GLN A 7 -6.05 -1.43 14.07
N THR A 8 -5.62 -1.67 15.20
CA THR A 8 -4.72 -2.75 15.39
C THR A 8 -5.37 -4.08 15.16
N SER A 9 -6.68 -4.09 14.97
CA SER A 9 -7.30 -5.32 14.57
C SER A 9 -6.64 -5.85 13.30
N GLN A 10 -5.94 -5.03 12.61
CA GLN A 10 -5.13 -5.43 11.47
C GLN A 10 -3.73 -5.75 11.94
N ALA A 11 -3.60 -6.70 12.85
CA ALA A 11 -2.29 -7.09 13.32
C ALA A 11 -1.44 -7.48 12.12
N GLY A 12 -0.26 -6.92 12.01
CA GLY A 12 0.63 -7.17 10.89
C GLY A 12 0.38 -6.28 9.69
N TYR A 13 -0.69 -5.48 9.71
CA TYR A 13 -0.94 -4.58 8.61
C TYR A 13 0.12 -3.48 8.57
N ASN A 14 0.84 -3.40 7.47
CA ASN A 14 1.90 -2.42 7.35
C ASN A 14 2.02 -2.00 5.90
N PRO A 15 1.30 -0.95 5.50
CA PRO A 15 1.36 -0.50 4.11
C PRO A 15 2.73 0.02 3.70
N ASP A 16 3.57 0.38 4.66
CA ASP A 16 4.93 0.80 4.31
C ASP A 16 5.69 -0.31 3.62
N ASN A 17 5.47 -1.56 4.01
CA ASN A 17 6.12 -2.68 3.34
C ASN A 17 5.77 -2.71 1.86
N LEU A 18 4.50 -2.49 1.54
CA LEU A 18 4.07 -2.47 0.16
C LEU A 18 4.68 -1.30 -0.59
N LEU A 19 4.61 -0.10 0.00
CA LEU A 19 5.14 1.09 -0.67
C LEU A 19 6.65 1.00 -0.87
N ASP A 20 7.36 0.49 0.13
CA ASP A 20 8.81 0.34 0.01
C ASP A 20 9.16 -0.71 -1.06
N ALA A 21 8.38 -1.78 -1.14
CA ALA A 21 8.60 -2.78 -2.18
C ALA A 21 8.38 -2.19 -3.57
N MET A 22 7.39 -1.30 -3.70
CA MET A 22 7.15 -0.62 -4.97
C MET A 22 8.31 0.27 -5.34
N LEU A 23 8.84 1.02 -4.37
CA LEU A 23 9.99 1.87 -4.63
C LEU A 23 11.17 1.04 -5.13
N GLU A 24 11.41 -0.07 -4.49
CA GLU A 24 12.52 -0.94 -4.86
C GLU A 24 12.28 -1.58 -6.22
N LYS A 25 11.09 -2.08 -6.45
CA LYS A 25 10.77 -2.76 -7.70
C LYS A 25 10.90 -1.83 -8.88
N LEU A 26 10.46 -0.59 -8.72
CA LEU A 26 10.46 0.39 -9.79
C LEU A 26 11.72 1.26 -9.78
N LYS A 27 12.61 1.04 -8.82
CA LYS A 27 13.86 1.77 -8.67
C LYS A 27 13.63 3.26 -8.55
N LEU A 28 12.68 3.60 -7.69
CA LEU A 28 12.32 4.99 -7.44
C LEU A 28 12.95 5.48 -6.16
N LYS A 29 13.24 6.77 -6.09
CA LYS A 29 13.97 7.34 -4.98
C LYS A 29 13.10 7.72 -3.80
N ASN A 30 11.84 8.08 -4.06
CA ASN A 30 11.00 8.61 -3.00
C ASN A 30 9.54 8.48 -3.36
N ASP A 31 8.70 8.87 -2.40
CA ASP A 31 7.25 8.75 -2.56
C ASP A 31 6.70 9.69 -3.64
N ALA A 32 7.33 10.83 -3.86
CA ALA A 32 6.89 11.72 -4.91
C ALA A 32 7.03 11.06 -6.28
N ALA A 33 8.15 10.35 -6.48
CA ALA A 33 8.34 9.61 -7.73
C ALA A 33 7.34 8.48 -7.83
N LEU A 34 7.03 7.83 -6.70
CA LEU A 34 6.06 6.74 -6.71
C LEU A 34 4.66 7.26 -7.07
N SER A 35 4.27 8.41 -6.55
CA SER A 35 2.96 8.96 -6.87
C SER A 35 2.85 9.26 -8.35
N ARG A 36 3.93 9.76 -8.96
CA ARG A 36 3.92 10.01 -10.39
C ARG A 36 3.83 8.70 -11.18
N ALA A 37 4.56 7.69 -10.76
CA ALA A 37 4.51 6.40 -11.45
C ALA A 37 3.12 5.79 -11.36
N LEU A 38 2.44 5.98 -10.24
CA LEU A 38 1.10 5.45 -10.05
C LEU A 38 0.02 6.39 -10.59
N ALA A 39 0.42 7.57 -11.04
CA ALA A 39 -0.50 8.59 -11.55
C ALA A 39 -1.56 8.97 -10.51
N ILE A 40 -1.12 9.15 -9.27
CA ILE A 40 -2.00 9.57 -8.19
C ILE A 40 -1.43 10.83 -7.55
N ALA A 41 -2.28 11.54 -6.81
CA ALA A 41 -1.85 12.76 -6.15
C ALA A 41 -0.88 12.43 -5.01
N PRO A 42 0.18 13.21 -4.84
CA PRO A 42 1.15 12.93 -3.77
C PRO A 42 0.54 12.79 -2.37
N PRO A 43 -0.49 13.55 -1.99
CA PRO A 43 -1.08 13.35 -0.67
C PRO A 43 -1.65 11.97 -0.42
N ILE A 44 -2.00 11.24 -1.48
CA ILE A 44 -2.52 9.89 -1.32
C ILE A 44 -1.47 8.98 -0.69
N ILE A 45 -0.24 9.03 -1.18
CA ILE A 45 0.84 8.21 -0.61
C ILE A 45 1.07 8.61 0.84
N SER A 46 1.10 9.91 1.12
CA SER A 46 1.31 10.39 2.47
C SER A 46 0.23 9.89 3.41
N LYS A 47 -1.02 9.92 2.99
CA LYS A 47 -2.11 9.44 3.81
C LYS A 47 -2.00 7.95 4.10
N ILE A 48 -1.57 7.18 3.11
CA ILE A 48 -1.37 5.75 3.30
C ILE A 48 -0.25 5.50 4.30
N ARG A 49 0.86 6.24 4.17
CA ARG A 49 1.97 6.10 5.10
C ARG A 49 1.57 6.42 6.53
N HIS A 50 0.69 7.41 6.70
CA HIS A 50 0.24 7.83 8.03
C HIS A 50 -1.00 7.09 8.50
N ARG A 51 -1.39 6.05 7.80
CA ARG A 51 -2.54 5.20 8.16
C ARG A 51 -3.86 5.98 8.14
N LYS A 52 -3.93 7.04 7.36
CA LYS A 52 -5.16 7.82 7.24
C LYS A 52 -5.99 7.38 6.05
N MET A 53 -5.46 6.49 5.24
CA MET A 53 -6.16 5.97 4.08
C MET A 53 -5.66 4.56 3.83
N VAL A 54 -6.57 3.66 3.49
CA VAL A 54 -6.16 2.29 3.16
C VAL A 54 -5.88 2.21 1.66
N VAL A 55 -5.09 1.22 1.29
CA VAL A 55 -4.83 0.94 -0.12
C VAL A 55 -6.04 0.18 -0.65
N GLY A 56 -6.80 0.83 -1.51
CA GLY A 56 -8.01 0.23 -2.07
C GLY A 56 -7.73 -0.57 -3.32
N ALA A 57 -8.80 -1.19 -3.83
CA ALA A 57 -8.68 -2.08 -4.98
C ALA A 57 -8.16 -1.34 -6.21
N ALA A 58 -8.63 -0.12 -6.44
CA ALA A 58 -8.21 0.63 -7.62
C ALA A 58 -6.70 0.86 -7.63
N LEU A 59 -6.15 1.19 -6.47
CA LEU A 59 -4.72 1.43 -6.38
C LEU A 59 -3.93 0.13 -6.51
N LEU A 60 -4.44 -0.96 -5.94
CA LEU A 60 -3.80 -2.25 -6.09
C LEU A 60 -3.75 -2.69 -7.56
N ILE A 61 -4.83 -2.45 -8.28
CA ILE A 61 -4.86 -2.79 -9.70
C ILE A 61 -3.81 -1.98 -10.45
N ARG A 62 -3.69 -0.71 -10.13
CA ARG A 62 -2.69 0.13 -10.79
C ARG A 62 -1.27 -0.35 -10.47
N MET A 63 -1.02 -0.71 -9.21
CA MET A 63 0.28 -1.24 -8.82
C MET A 63 0.57 -2.53 -9.58
N HIS A 64 -0.43 -3.39 -9.72
CA HIS A 64 -0.28 -4.63 -10.46
C HIS A 64 0.08 -4.34 -11.91
N GLU A 65 -0.57 -3.36 -12.52
CA GLU A 65 -0.35 -3.06 -13.93
C GLU A 65 1.08 -2.61 -14.22
N ILE A 66 1.68 -1.86 -13.30
CA ILE A 66 3.01 -1.32 -13.57
C ILE A 66 4.13 -2.21 -13.05
N THR A 67 3.85 -3.14 -12.16
CA THR A 67 4.90 -4.00 -11.60
C THR A 67 4.76 -5.45 -12.02
N HIS A 68 3.57 -5.83 -12.47
CA HIS A 68 3.25 -7.23 -12.78
C HIS A 68 3.27 -8.13 -11.54
N ILE A 69 3.32 -7.56 -10.35
CA ILE A 69 3.16 -8.32 -9.12
C ILE A 69 1.67 -8.57 -8.95
N SER A 70 1.29 -9.80 -8.59
CA SER A 70 -0.12 -10.12 -8.46
C SER A 70 -0.75 -9.33 -7.31
N ILE A 71 -2.05 -9.09 -7.42
CA ILE A 71 -2.77 -8.36 -6.37
C ILE A 71 -2.69 -9.13 -5.05
N LYS A 72 -2.75 -10.45 -5.13
CA LYS A 72 -2.62 -11.28 -3.94
C LYS A 72 -1.28 -11.04 -3.25
N GLU A 73 -0.23 -10.97 -4.03
CA GLU A 73 1.10 -10.74 -3.46
C GLU A 73 1.24 -9.32 -2.93
N LEU A 74 0.66 -8.35 -3.61
CA LEU A 74 0.68 -6.97 -3.13
C LEU A 74 -0.02 -6.87 -1.78
N ARG A 75 -1.14 -7.55 -1.63
CA ARG A 75 -1.85 -7.56 -0.36
C ARG A 75 -1.03 -8.26 0.73
N ALA A 76 -0.35 -9.33 0.36
CA ALA A 76 0.49 -10.03 1.31
C ALA A 76 1.63 -9.15 1.82
N LEU A 77 2.20 -8.33 0.94
CA LEU A 77 3.28 -7.42 1.31
C LEU A 77 2.86 -6.45 2.41
N MET A 78 1.62 -6.00 2.38
CA MET A 78 1.17 -5.06 3.41
C MET A 78 0.41 -5.75 4.54
N GLY A 79 0.32 -7.08 4.50
CA GLY A 79 -0.36 -7.81 5.56
C GLY A 79 -1.87 -7.65 5.57
N ASP A 80 -2.47 -7.33 4.44
CA ASP A 80 -3.90 -7.13 4.33
C ASP A 80 -4.59 -8.48 4.21
N ARG A 81 -5.47 -8.78 5.16
CA ARG A 81 -6.16 -10.05 5.19
C ARG A 81 -7.65 -9.92 4.92
N ARG A 82 -8.10 -8.73 4.58
CA ARG A 82 -9.51 -8.51 4.32
C ARG A 82 -9.89 -9.17 3.00
N PRO A 83 -11.14 -9.65 2.89
CA PRO A 83 -11.62 -10.12 1.59
C PRO A 83 -11.60 -8.96 0.62
N ILE A 84 -11.17 -9.23 -0.59
CA ILE A 84 -10.94 -8.15 -1.54
C ILE A 84 -12.17 -7.86 -2.38
N PHE A 85 -12.95 -8.86 -2.61
CA PHE A 85 -14.03 -8.73 -3.58
C PHE A 85 -15.37 -8.43 -2.96
N CYS A 86 -15.44 -8.27 -1.73
CA CYS A 86 -16.72 -8.02 -1.09
C CYS A 86 -17.05 -6.59 -1.10
#